data_c1ed81c995ab8fc922dfd7e82688b4bb
#
_entry.id   c1ed81c995ab8fc922dfd7e82688b4bb
#
_cell.length_a   1.000
_cell.length_b   1.000
_cell.length_c   1.000
_cell.angle_alpha   90.00
_cell.angle_beta   90.00
_cell.angle_gamma   90.00
#
_symmetry.space_group_name_H-M   'P 1'
#
loop_
_entity.id
_entity.type
_entity.pdbx_description
1 polymer ?
#
loop_
_entity_poly.entity_id
_entity_poly.type
_entity_poly.pdbx_seq_one_letter_code
_entity_poly.pdbx_strand_id
1 'polypeptide(L)'
;MSSIFFTYLFTTINKQKQKHLTIGSILMILIFLVSSVLFVSTSIQTSLKSAIANEPDFIVKRYRGVREVFVPNAWEDKILNIYGVSKVTKRVYGRYYFDNTHFCLLVGVDALDEQNNKYLDKIMQKSDLKSFINGKFMIVGSGVKNYLNANSYNGFYNFLTPNGKMLRLKVLKTLPKALNLVSNDIVLVPQNVAREILGLNQDSSSDITFNVPSKEEWQNIKLKISELFYDAKVITKNEIKRYYNSLFNYKGGLFLMLFLVTLSTFGLILYHRYSLANLSERKEIAILRAIGWSIKDILTFKFLEGIMLFFVSFSFGVALAYGYVFYLGAPILKDIFLGSSNLKNVVHFEVAVDFTTLLSIFLLFGVLYIASILIPIWRIAITNPKEAMK
;
A
#
# COMPACT_ATOMS: atom_id res chain seq x y z
N MET A 1 -1.79 29.12 -35.55
CA MET A 1 -2.15 27.83 -36.17
C MET A 1 -3.52 27.98 -36.80
N SER A 2 -3.66 27.68 -38.09
CA SER A 2 -4.93 27.89 -38.80
C SER A 2 -5.96 26.82 -38.45
N SER A 3 -7.25 27.16 -38.52
CA SER A 3 -8.38 26.23 -38.35
C SER A 3 -8.22 24.95 -39.20
N ILE A 4 -7.63 25.11 -40.40
CA ILE A 4 -7.33 24.02 -41.35
C ILE A 4 -6.38 22.96 -40.75
N PHE A 5 -5.41 23.35 -39.93
CA PHE A 5 -4.47 22.44 -39.29
C PHE A 5 -5.18 21.49 -38.32
N PHE A 6 -6.09 21.99 -37.47
CA PHE A 6 -6.85 21.18 -36.54
C PHE A 6 -7.86 20.28 -37.26
N THR A 7 -8.50 20.74 -38.31
CA THR A 7 -9.40 19.92 -39.12
C THR A 7 -8.66 18.77 -39.79
N TYR A 8 -7.45 19.02 -40.30
CA TYR A 8 -6.59 17.97 -40.86
C TYR A 8 -6.15 16.94 -39.79
N LEU A 9 -5.81 17.42 -38.60
CA LEU A 9 -5.43 16.55 -37.47
C LEU A 9 -6.58 15.58 -37.12
N PHE A 10 -7.79 16.10 -36.95
CA PHE A 10 -8.97 15.29 -36.64
C PHE A 10 -9.32 14.28 -37.73
N THR A 11 -9.24 14.69 -39.00
CA THR A 11 -9.49 13.80 -40.13
C THR A 11 -8.46 12.69 -40.24
N THR A 12 -7.19 12.99 -39.96
CA THR A 12 -6.11 11.97 -39.97
C THR A 12 -6.30 10.96 -38.85
N ILE A 13 -6.62 11.41 -37.63
CA ILE A 13 -6.90 10.50 -36.48
C ILE A 13 -8.09 9.58 -36.82
N ASN A 14 -9.16 10.13 -37.41
CA ASN A 14 -10.34 9.35 -37.76
C ASN A 14 -10.07 8.36 -38.91
N LYS A 15 -9.27 8.74 -39.91
CA LYS A 15 -8.88 7.85 -41.00
C LYS A 15 -8.02 6.68 -40.55
N GLN A 16 -7.14 6.89 -39.56
CA GLN A 16 -6.25 5.85 -39.02
C GLN A 16 -6.72 5.32 -37.65
N LYS A 17 -8.04 5.35 -37.39
CA LYS A 17 -8.62 4.99 -36.07
C LYS A 17 -8.17 3.64 -35.51
N GLN A 18 -8.08 2.60 -36.36
CA GLN A 18 -7.64 1.27 -35.89
C GLN A 18 -6.21 1.28 -35.37
N LYS A 19 -5.29 1.99 -36.05
CA LYS A 19 -3.90 2.15 -35.61
C LYS A 19 -3.82 2.86 -34.26
N HIS A 20 -4.52 3.99 -34.14
CA HIS A 20 -4.53 4.78 -32.92
C HIS A 20 -5.18 4.02 -31.75
N LEU A 21 -6.26 3.31 -32.03
CA LEU A 21 -6.95 2.49 -31.02
C LEU A 21 -6.05 1.37 -30.50
N THR A 22 -5.31 0.67 -31.36
CA THR A 22 -4.39 -0.38 -30.96
C THR A 22 -3.24 0.18 -30.08
N ILE A 23 -2.58 1.24 -30.53
CA ILE A 23 -1.48 1.86 -29.77
C ILE A 23 -2.00 2.44 -28.45
N GLY A 24 -3.13 3.15 -28.51
CA GLY A 24 -3.75 3.73 -27.32
C GLY A 24 -4.20 2.70 -26.30
N SER A 25 -4.75 1.56 -26.75
CA SER A 25 -5.14 0.47 -25.85
C SER A 25 -3.94 -0.15 -25.15
N ILE A 26 -2.84 -0.43 -25.86
CA ILE A 26 -1.62 -0.96 -25.25
C ILE A 26 -1.06 0.05 -24.24
N LEU A 27 -0.97 1.31 -24.62
CA LEU A 27 -0.48 2.37 -23.72
C LEU A 27 -1.39 2.52 -22.49
N MET A 28 -2.71 2.49 -22.68
CA MET A 28 -3.70 2.54 -21.59
C MET A 28 -3.53 1.37 -20.62
N ILE A 29 -3.33 0.15 -21.12
CA ILE A 29 -3.11 -1.05 -20.27
C ILE A 29 -1.81 -0.91 -19.48
N LEU A 30 -0.73 -0.45 -20.11
CA LEU A 30 0.55 -0.24 -19.41
C LEU A 30 0.43 0.83 -18.33
N ILE A 31 -0.22 1.95 -18.61
CA ILE A 31 -0.48 3.01 -17.63
C ILE A 31 -1.36 2.48 -16.50
N PHE A 32 -2.41 1.72 -16.82
CA PHE A 32 -3.28 1.07 -15.84
C PHE A 32 -2.49 0.18 -14.87
N LEU A 33 -1.62 -0.69 -15.40
CA LEU A 33 -0.82 -1.61 -14.57
C LEU A 33 0.13 -0.85 -13.63
N VAL A 34 0.90 0.10 -14.16
CA VAL A 34 1.84 0.89 -13.36
C VAL A 34 1.12 1.73 -12.32
N SER A 35 0.04 2.42 -12.71
CA SER A 35 -0.75 3.24 -11.80
C SER A 35 -1.37 2.40 -10.69
N SER A 36 -1.87 1.20 -11.01
CA SER A 36 -2.44 0.28 -10.00
C SER A 36 -1.42 -0.13 -8.94
N VAL A 37 -0.20 -0.47 -9.35
CA VAL A 37 0.88 -0.83 -8.40
C VAL A 37 1.28 0.36 -7.54
N LEU A 38 1.44 1.55 -8.15
CA LEU A 38 1.82 2.74 -7.41
C LEU A 38 0.71 3.17 -6.43
N PHE A 39 -0.56 3.11 -6.81
CA PHE A 39 -1.67 3.43 -5.91
C PHE A 39 -1.76 2.46 -4.73
N VAL A 40 -1.58 1.17 -4.95
CA VAL A 40 -1.51 0.19 -3.86
C VAL A 40 -0.33 0.51 -2.94
N SER A 41 0.85 0.76 -3.50
CA SER A 41 2.06 1.07 -2.73
C SER A 41 1.92 2.33 -1.89
N THR A 42 1.41 3.43 -2.47
CA THR A 42 1.20 4.69 -1.76
C THR A 42 0.12 4.58 -0.68
N SER A 43 -0.98 3.88 -0.96
CA SER A 43 -2.04 3.63 0.00
C SER A 43 -1.53 2.84 1.21
N ILE A 44 -0.77 1.76 0.99
CA ILE A 44 -0.15 0.97 2.07
C ILE A 44 0.81 1.83 2.88
N GLN A 45 1.68 2.61 2.22
CA GLN A 45 2.63 3.49 2.92
C GLN A 45 1.93 4.54 3.77
N THR A 46 0.83 5.13 3.28
CA THR A 46 0.05 6.13 4.03
C THR A 46 -0.62 5.51 5.24
N SER A 47 -1.27 4.36 5.08
CA SER A 47 -1.90 3.63 6.18
C SER A 47 -0.88 3.18 7.24
N LEU A 48 0.31 2.76 6.82
CA LEU A 48 1.39 2.42 7.74
C LEU A 48 1.97 3.62 8.47
N LYS A 49 2.14 4.76 7.79
CA LYS A 49 2.60 5.99 8.44
C LYS A 49 1.63 6.42 9.55
N SER A 50 0.33 6.36 9.29
CA SER A 50 -0.69 6.70 10.31
C SER A 50 -0.75 5.68 11.45
N ALA A 51 -0.58 4.39 11.17
CA ALA A 51 -0.49 3.36 12.21
C ALA A 51 0.74 3.55 13.10
N ILE A 52 1.94 3.69 12.49
CA ILE A 52 3.19 3.89 13.23
C ILE A 52 3.22 5.23 13.98
N ALA A 53 2.53 6.26 13.49
CA ALA A 53 2.49 7.56 14.19
C ALA A 53 1.94 7.44 15.62
N ASN A 54 0.99 6.53 15.84
CA ASN A 54 0.35 6.29 17.13
C ASN A 54 1.04 5.23 17.99
N GLU A 55 2.05 4.53 17.46
CA GLU A 55 2.83 3.56 18.24
C GLU A 55 3.76 4.25 19.24
N PRO A 56 4.07 3.60 20.39
CA PRO A 56 5.04 4.08 21.35
C PRO A 56 6.45 4.18 20.74
N ASP A 57 7.30 5.00 21.34
CA ASP A 57 8.65 5.24 20.81
C ASP A 57 9.56 4.02 20.95
N PHE A 58 9.34 3.22 22.00
CA PHE A 58 10.12 2.03 22.31
C PHE A 58 9.22 0.84 22.62
N ILE A 59 9.66 -0.35 22.16
CA ILE A 59 9.08 -1.64 22.47
C ILE A 59 10.21 -2.52 23.00
N VAL A 60 10.04 -3.07 24.19
CA VAL A 60 10.97 -4.00 24.83
C VAL A 60 10.37 -5.39 24.81
N LYS A 61 11.03 -6.30 24.14
CA LYS A 61 10.70 -7.72 24.07
C LYS A 61 11.79 -8.54 24.71
N ARG A 62 11.46 -9.73 25.19
CA ARG A 62 12.42 -10.67 25.76
C ARG A 62 12.66 -11.83 24.83
N TYR A 63 13.94 -12.20 24.67
CA TYR A 63 14.35 -13.32 23.84
C TYR A 63 15.23 -14.29 24.63
N ARG A 64 14.99 -15.58 24.47
CA ARG A 64 15.93 -16.64 24.89
C ARG A 64 16.42 -17.35 23.63
N GLY A 65 17.65 -17.04 23.25
CA GLY A 65 18.16 -17.40 21.92
C GLY A 65 17.31 -16.77 20.80
N VAL A 66 16.74 -17.58 19.93
CA VAL A 66 15.89 -17.12 18.79
C VAL A 66 14.40 -17.00 19.18
N ARG A 67 14.02 -17.56 20.34
CA ARG A 67 12.61 -17.64 20.74
C ARG A 67 12.19 -16.42 21.56
N GLU A 68 11.12 -15.76 21.12
CA GLU A 68 10.45 -14.72 21.89
C GLU A 68 9.75 -15.34 23.11
N VAL A 69 9.99 -14.77 24.30
CA VAL A 69 9.39 -15.21 25.57
C VAL A 69 8.75 -14.02 26.28
N PHE A 70 7.86 -14.30 27.22
CA PHE A 70 7.17 -13.25 27.95
C PHE A 70 8.12 -12.42 28.82
N VAL A 71 7.81 -11.14 28.93
CA VAL A 71 8.56 -10.16 29.73
C VAL A 71 8.02 -10.16 31.14
N PRO A 72 8.87 -10.29 32.19
CA PRO A 72 8.43 -10.13 33.56
C PRO A 72 7.93 -8.71 33.85
N ASN A 73 6.80 -8.58 34.55
CA ASN A 73 6.24 -7.27 34.89
C ASN A 73 7.17 -6.43 35.79
N ALA A 74 8.06 -7.07 36.56
CA ALA A 74 9.07 -6.38 37.36
C ALA A 74 10.06 -5.51 36.54
N TRP A 75 10.12 -5.70 35.22
CA TRP A 75 10.92 -4.83 34.36
C TRP A 75 10.33 -3.43 34.22
N GLU A 76 9.01 -3.29 34.39
CA GLU A 76 8.32 -1.99 34.31
C GLU A 76 8.89 -0.97 35.27
N ASP A 77 9.02 -1.33 36.57
CA ASP A 77 9.54 -0.45 37.60
C ASP A 77 10.99 -0.04 37.31
N LYS A 78 11.80 -0.98 36.83
CA LYS A 78 13.19 -0.72 36.47
C LYS A 78 13.31 0.23 35.26
N ILE A 79 12.42 0.08 34.27
CA ILE A 79 12.38 0.94 33.08
C ILE A 79 11.86 2.32 33.45
N LEU A 80 10.83 2.40 34.30
CA LEU A 80 10.26 3.67 34.76
C LEU A 80 11.27 4.54 35.52
N ASN A 81 12.20 3.90 36.25
CA ASN A 81 13.26 4.59 36.98
C ASN A 81 14.40 5.12 36.10
N ILE A 82 14.38 4.85 34.79
CA ILE A 82 15.36 5.42 33.85
C ILE A 82 14.97 6.88 33.54
N TYR A 83 15.89 7.79 33.82
CA TYR A 83 15.66 9.21 33.51
C TYR A 83 15.36 9.45 32.03
N GLY A 84 14.33 10.23 31.74
CA GLY A 84 13.87 10.52 30.36
C GLY A 84 12.79 9.56 29.84
N VAL A 85 12.49 8.48 30.56
CA VAL A 85 11.42 7.54 30.20
C VAL A 85 10.07 8.03 30.74
N SER A 86 9.04 7.91 29.93
CA SER A 86 7.67 8.28 30.29
C SER A 86 6.66 7.26 29.75
N LYS A 87 5.51 7.18 30.40
CA LYS A 87 4.35 6.35 29.98
C LYS A 87 4.72 4.90 29.70
N VAL A 88 5.27 4.21 30.68
CA VAL A 88 5.54 2.78 30.59
C VAL A 88 4.21 2.01 30.64
N THR A 89 3.99 1.13 29.67
CA THR A 89 2.76 0.34 29.55
C THR A 89 3.09 -1.11 29.21
N LYS A 90 2.46 -2.03 29.91
CA LYS A 90 2.54 -3.49 29.66
C LYS A 90 1.48 -3.88 28.66
N ARG A 91 1.87 -4.53 27.56
CA ARG A 91 0.92 -5.05 26.58
C ARG A 91 0.80 -6.57 26.69
N VAL A 92 -0.44 -7.04 26.55
CA VAL A 92 -0.78 -8.46 26.50
C VAL A 92 -1.38 -8.74 25.15
N TYR A 93 -0.68 -9.51 24.33
CA TYR A 93 -1.18 -9.96 23.05
C TYR A 93 -0.55 -11.28 22.64
N GLY A 94 -1.21 -11.99 21.74
CA GLY A 94 -0.70 -13.25 21.20
C GLY A 94 -1.55 -13.75 20.05
N ARG A 95 -1.04 -14.75 19.34
CA ARG A 95 -1.80 -15.40 18.27
C ARG A 95 -2.73 -16.44 18.88
N TYR A 96 -4.00 -16.38 18.50
CA TYR A 96 -4.98 -17.40 18.80
C TYR A 96 -5.40 -18.09 17.50
N TYR A 97 -5.31 -19.40 17.45
CA TYR A 97 -5.65 -20.21 16.29
C TYR A 97 -7.09 -20.67 16.41
N PHE A 98 -7.94 -20.31 15.44
CA PHE A 98 -9.30 -20.82 15.33
C PHE A 98 -9.30 -22.26 14.81
N ASP A 99 -8.39 -22.54 13.87
CA ASP A 99 -8.09 -23.84 13.30
C ASP A 99 -6.62 -23.90 12.85
N ASN A 100 -6.19 -24.98 12.19
CA ASN A 100 -4.79 -25.16 11.74
C ASN A 100 -4.31 -24.10 10.74
N THR A 101 -5.21 -23.39 10.10
CA THR A 101 -4.90 -22.43 9.02
C THR A 101 -5.28 -21.00 9.35
N HIS A 102 -6.29 -20.80 10.22
CA HIS A 102 -6.82 -19.48 10.54
C HIS A 102 -6.47 -19.08 11.97
N PHE A 103 -5.90 -17.91 12.09
CA PHE A 103 -5.54 -17.31 13.39
C PHE A 103 -5.95 -15.84 13.43
N CYS A 104 -6.09 -15.32 14.65
CA CYS A 104 -6.22 -13.89 14.92
C CYS A 104 -5.13 -13.42 15.87
N LEU A 105 -4.86 -12.13 15.87
CA LEU A 105 -4.07 -11.47 16.89
C LEU A 105 -5.01 -11.04 18.03
N LEU A 106 -4.98 -11.76 19.14
CA LEU A 106 -5.70 -11.40 20.35
C LEU A 106 -4.93 -10.32 21.09
N VAL A 107 -5.56 -9.19 21.35
CA VAL A 107 -4.96 -8.05 22.06
C VAL A 107 -5.77 -7.72 23.30
N GLY A 108 -5.11 -7.79 24.44
CA GLY A 108 -5.68 -7.37 25.72
C GLY A 108 -5.57 -5.86 25.89
N VAL A 109 -6.70 -5.23 26.14
CA VAL A 109 -6.79 -3.79 26.34
C VAL A 109 -7.02 -3.51 27.81
N ASP A 110 -6.14 -2.69 28.39
CA ASP A 110 -6.36 -2.13 29.72
C ASP A 110 -7.17 -0.84 29.58
N ALA A 111 -8.37 -0.86 30.14
CA ALA A 111 -9.28 0.29 30.10
C ALA A 111 -8.86 1.43 31.04
N LEU A 112 -7.88 1.21 31.91
CA LEU A 112 -7.35 2.24 32.81
C LEU A 112 -6.21 3.03 32.15
N ASP A 113 -5.65 2.54 31.03
CA ASP A 113 -4.60 3.24 30.28
C ASP A 113 -5.21 4.34 29.41
N GLU A 114 -4.72 5.57 29.60
CA GLU A 114 -5.19 6.75 28.84
C GLU A 114 -5.02 6.64 27.34
N GLN A 115 -4.00 5.94 26.85
CA GLN A 115 -3.79 5.74 25.41
C GLN A 115 -4.84 4.80 24.83
N ASN A 116 -5.11 3.71 25.54
CA ASN A 116 -6.15 2.76 25.18
C ASN A 116 -7.54 3.38 25.25
N ASN A 117 -7.80 4.22 26.25
CA ASN A 117 -9.06 4.94 26.37
C ASN A 117 -9.30 5.89 25.21
N LYS A 118 -8.32 6.69 24.80
CA LYS A 118 -8.45 7.57 23.61
C LYS A 118 -8.70 6.80 22.32
N TYR A 119 -8.16 5.60 22.19
CA TYR A 119 -8.42 4.74 21.03
C TYR A 119 -9.81 4.11 21.12
N LEU A 120 -10.19 3.62 22.27
CA LEU A 120 -11.52 3.03 22.52
C LEU A 120 -12.63 4.08 22.40
N ASP A 121 -12.43 5.30 22.88
CA ASP A 121 -13.40 6.41 22.78
C ASP A 121 -13.69 6.81 21.32
N LYS A 122 -12.72 6.65 20.41
CA LYS A 122 -12.94 6.83 18.96
C LYS A 122 -13.80 5.71 18.35
N ILE A 123 -13.79 4.54 18.95
CA ILE A 123 -14.45 3.35 18.43
C ILE A 123 -15.79 3.10 19.13
N MET A 124 -15.93 3.44 20.41
CA MET A 124 -17.05 3.10 21.26
C MET A 124 -17.65 4.30 21.98
N GLN A 125 -18.93 4.18 22.34
CA GLN A 125 -19.59 5.09 23.26
C GLN A 125 -19.26 4.69 24.71
N LYS A 126 -19.32 5.63 25.66
CA LYS A 126 -19.02 5.38 27.08
C LYS A 126 -19.86 4.25 27.71
N SER A 127 -21.09 4.02 27.22
CA SER A 127 -21.95 2.91 27.67
C SER A 127 -21.38 1.55 27.29
N ASP A 128 -20.81 1.44 26.09
CA ASP A 128 -20.27 0.20 25.56
C ASP A 128 -18.95 -0.16 26.26
N LEU A 129 -18.21 0.85 26.71
CA LEU A 129 -16.94 0.66 27.43
C LEU A 129 -17.15 -0.10 28.75
N LYS A 130 -18.20 0.22 29.52
CA LYS A 130 -18.55 -0.50 30.76
C LYS A 130 -18.88 -1.97 30.49
N SER A 131 -19.63 -2.22 29.42
CA SER A 131 -19.97 -3.58 29.00
C SER A 131 -18.73 -4.37 28.55
N PHE A 132 -17.80 -3.73 27.85
CA PHE A 132 -16.54 -4.32 27.43
C PHE A 132 -15.67 -4.71 28.62
N ILE A 133 -15.51 -3.83 29.62
CA ILE A 133 -14.67 -4.07 30.81
C ILE A 133 -15.19 -5.28 31.62
N ASN A 134 -16.50 -5.52 31.63
CA ASN A 134 -17.09 -6.67 32.34
C ASN A 134 -16.69 -8.05 31.78
N GLY A 135 -15.86 -8.11 30.75
CA GLY A 135 -15.17 -9.32 30.32
C GLY A 135 -15.97 -10.31 29.48
N LYS A 136 -17.21 -9.97 29.08
CA LYS A 136 -18.07 -10.87 28.28
C LYS A 136 -18.16 -10.49 26.79
N PHE A 137 -17.44 -9.47 26.39
CA PHE A 137 -17.50 -8.91 25.04
C PHE A 137 -16.13 -8.79 24.40
N MET A 138 -16.13 -8.83 23.06
CA MET A 138 -14.94 -8.62 22.23
C MET A 138 -15.26 -7.63 21.11
N ILE A 139 -14.22 -6.92 20.65
CA ILE A 139 -14.27 -6.08 19.45
C ILE A 139 -13.43 -6.78 18.40
N VAL A 140 -13.98 -6.96 17.21
CA VAL A 140 -13.33 -7.78 16.17
C VAL A 140 -13.04 -6.96 14.93
N GLY A 141 -11.92 -7.27 14.27
CA GLY A 141 -11.63 -6.79 12.93
C GLY A 141 -12.63 -7.36 11.91
N SER A 142 -12.71 -6.72 10.75
CA SER A 142 -13.65 -7.14 9.70
C SER A 142 -13.41 -8.57 9.23
N GLY A 143 -12.15 -9.01 9.22
CA GLY A 143 -11.79 -10.36 8.83
C GLY A 143 -12.24 -11.42 9.80
N VAL A 144 -12.01 -11.18 11.05
CA VAL A 144 -12.50 -12.07 12.09
C VAL A 144 -14.02 -12.17 12.04
N LYS A 145 -14.72 -11.03 11.86
CA LYS A 145 -16.17 -11.03 11.72
C LYS A 145 -16.65 -11.87 10.54
N ASN A 146 -16.00 -11.73 9.39
CA ASN A 146 -16.34 -12.51 8.21
C ASN A 146 -16.08 -14.01 8.42
N TYR A 147 -14.99 -14.37 9.08
CA TYR A 147 -14.70 -15.75 9.45
C TYR A 147 -15.76 -16.32 10.38
N LEU A 148 -16.13 -15.58 11.43
CA LEU A 148 -17.17 -16.00 12.36
C LEU A 148 -18.51 -16.24 11.66
N ASN A 149 -18.93 -15.31 10.79
CA ASN A 149 -20.16 -15.44 10.04
C ASN A 149 -20.14 -16.62 9.04
N ALA A 150 -18.99 -16.86 8.37
CA ALA A 150 -18.84 -17.97 7.45
C ALA A 150 -18.92 -19.34 8.14
N ASN A 151 -18.51 -19.40 9.40
CA ASN A 151 -18.57 -20.62 10.23
C ASN A 151 -19.80 -20.69 11.14
N SER A 152 -20.84 -19.93 10.85
CA SER A 152 -22.13 -19.91 11.57
C SER A 152 -22.05 -19.48 13.06
N TYR A 153 -20.99 -18.77 13.43
CA TYR A 153 -20.90 -18.13 14.75
C TYR A 153 -21.65 -16.79 14.71
N ASN A 154 -22.92 -16.81 15.12
CA ASN A 154 -23.79 -15.65 15.08
C ASN A 154 -23.48 -14.65 16.20
N GLY A 155 -22.40 -13.87 16.03
CA GLY A 155 -22.05 -12.77 16.93
C GLY A 155 -21.41 -13.19 18.26
N PHE A 156 -20.92 -14.39 18.38
CA PHE A 156 -20.11 -14.87 19.52
C PHE A 156 -19.05 -15.86 19.07
N TYR A 157 -18.06 -16.11 19.95
CA TYR A 157 -17.09 -17.19 19.78
C TYR A 157 -16.73 -17.79 21.15
N ASN A 158 -16.48 -19.10 21.18
CA ASN A 158 -16.04 -19.84 22.36
C ASN A 158 -14.54 -20.05 22.29
N PHE A 159 -13.77 -19.23 23.02
CA PHE A 159 -12.33 -19.37 23.11
C PHE A 159 -11.97 -20.53 24.03
N LEU A 160 -11.09 -21.41 23.58
CA LEU A 160 -10.53 -22.47 24.41
C LEU A 160 -9.27 -21.95 25.11
N THR A 161 -9.26 -21.99 26.43
CA THR A 161 -8.09 -21.62 27.23
C THR A 161 -7.13 -22.80 27.33
N PRO A 162 -5.84 -22.59 27.62
CA PRO A 162 -4.87 -23.67 27.83
C PRO A 162 -5.26 -24.65 28.95
N ASN A 163 -6.08 -24.20 29.89
CA ASN A 163 -6.62 -25.03 31.00
C ASN A 163 -7.86 -25.84 30.60
N GLY A 164 -8.22 -25.88 29.31
CA GLY A 164 -9.39 -26.62 28.82
C GLY A 164 -10.74 -25.93 29.08
N LYS A 165 -10.78 -24.75 29.68
CA LYS A 165 -12.02 -24.00 29.92
C LYS A 165 -12.45 -23.26 28.67
N MET A 166 -13.74 -23.26 28.38
CA MET A 166 -14.32 -22.48 27.27
C MET A 166 -14.82 -21.12 27.78
N LEU A 167 -14.33 -20.05 27.16
CA LEU A 167 -14.78 -18.69 27.41
C LEU A 167 -15.62 -18.18 26.24
N ARG A 168 -16.91 -17.97 26.48
CA ARG A 168 -17.83 -17.42 25.48
C ARG A 168 -17.79 -15.89 25.51
N LEU A 169 -17.35 -15.29 24.41
CA LEU A 169 -17.35 -13.86 24.21
C LEU A 169 -18.32 -13.46 23.08
N LYS A 170 -19.11 -12.42 23.32
CA LYS A 170 -20.01 -11.84 22.31
C LYS A 170 -19.30 -10.71 21.57
N VAL A 171 -19.55 -10.59 20.27
CA VAL A 171 -19.06 -9.48 19.46
C VAL A 171 -19.84 -8.22 19.83
N LEU A 172 -19.19 -7.26 20.45
CA LEU A 172 -19.78 -5.97 20.78
C LEU A 172 -19.81 -5.06 19.56
N LYS A 173 -18.69 -4.95 18.86
CA LYS A 173 -18.52 -4.05 17.71
C LYS A 173 -17.47 -4.56 16.75
N THR A 174 -17.51 -4.02 15.52
CA THR A 174 -16.46 -4.26 14.52
C THR A 174 -15.59 -3.02 14.41
N LEU A 175 -14.27 -3.22 14.28
CA LEU A 175 -13.34 -2.12 14.06
C LEU A 175 -13.65 -1.35 12.77
N PRO A 176 -13.42 -0.02 12.74
CA PRO A 176 -13.69 0.81 11.56
C PRO A 176 -12.94 0.32 10.33
N LYS A 177 -13.57 0.42 9.16
CA LYS A 177 -12.99 -0.02 7.89
C LYS A 177 -11.70 0.70 7.51
N ALA A 178 -11.51 1.95 7.94
CA ALA A 178 -10.30 2.72 7.72
C ALA A 178 -9.04 2.09 8.35
N LEU A 179 -9.20 1.24 9.35
CA LEU A 179 -8.10 0.54 10.03
C LEU A 179 -7.87 -0.89 9.48
N ASN A 180 -8.67 -1.35 8.51
CA ASN A 180 -8.66 -2.75 8.06
C ASN A 180 -7.29 -3.28 7.63
N LEU A 181 -6.42 -2.44 7.11
CA LEU A 181 -5.10 -2.87 6.65
C LEU A 181 -4.23 -3.42 7.78
N VAL A 182 -4.42 -2.93 9.01
CA VAL A 182 -3.63 -3.31 10.20
C VAL A 182 -4.45 -4.12 11.20
N SER A 183 -5.77 -3.87 11.26
CA SER A 183 -6.65 -4.41 12.32
C SER A 183 -7.61 -5.50 11.88
N ASN A 184 -7.45 -5.96 10.66
CA ASN A 184 -8.36 -6.93 10.05
C ASN A 184 -8.49 -8.25 10.84
N ASP A 185 -7.34 -8.74 11.31
CA ASP A 185 -7.19 -10.01 12.01
C ASP A 185 -7.11 -9.82 13.54
N ILE A 186 -7.46 -8.63 14.04
CA ILE A 186 -7.35 -8.30 15.46
C ILE A 186 -8.66 -8.63 16.19
N VAL A 187 -8.52 -9.17 17.38
CA VAL A 187 -9.58 -9.30 18.39
C VAL A 187 -9.15 -8.56 19.63
N LEU A 188 -9.86 -7.49 19.99
CA LEU A 188 -9.66 -6.77 21.24
C LEU A 188 -10.54 -7.33 22.32
N VAL A 189 -9.96 -7.63 23.45
CA VAL A 189 -10.63 -8.11 24.66
C VAL A 189 -10.07 -7.41 25.90
N PRO A 190 -10.75 -7.40 27.04
CA PRO A 190 -10.17 -6.92 28.29
C PRO A 190 -8.87 -7.67 28.61
N GLN A 191 -7.91 -6.99 29.22
CA GLN A 191 -6.57 -7.53 29.46
C GLN A 191 -6.58 -8.81 30.31
N ASN A 192 -7.44 -8.89 31.30
CA ASN A 192 -7.61 -10.09 32.14
C ASN A 192 -8.11 -11.30 31.33
N VAL A 193 -9.05 -11.06 30.40
CA VAL A 193 -9.59 -12.09 29.50
C VAL A 193 -8.52 -12.55 28.50
N ALA A 194 -7.71 -11.61 27.96
CA ALA A 194 -6.61 -11.96 27.08
C ALA A 194 -5.59 -12.86 27.77
N ARG A 195 -5.25 -12.56 29.05
CA ARG A 195 -4.35 -13.39 29.85
C ARG A 195 -4.90 -14.81 30.03
N GLU A 196 -6.18 -14.95 30.35
CA GLU A 196 -6.82 -16.28 30.54
C GLU A 196 -6.82 -17.08 29.22
N ILE A 197 -7.14 -16.45 28.08
CA ILE A 197 -7.15 -17.13 26.77
C ILE A 197 -5.74 -17.53 26.32
N LEU A 198 -4.74 -16.67 26.53
CA LEU A 198 -3.36 -16.91 26.12
C LEU A 198 -2.55 -17.75 27.15
N GLY A 199 -3.11 -18.02 28.32
CA GLY A 199 -2.42 -18.73 29.40
C GLY A 199 -1.27 -17.94 30.01
N LEU A 200 -1.36 -16.62 30.05
CA LEU A 200 -0.34 -15.72 30.60
C LEU A 200 -0.53 -15.56 32.10
N ASN A 201 0.55 -15.74 32.85
CA ASN A 201 0.56 -15.43 34.30
C ASN A 201 0.35 -13.92 34.51
N GLN A 202 -0.15 -13.56 35.70
CA GLN A 202 -0.36 -12.14 36.05
C GLN A 202 0.94 -11.34 36.09
N ASP A 203 2.07 -11.98 36.40
CA ASP A 203 3.39 -11.35 36.52
C ASP A 203 4.17 -11.25 35.19
N SER A 204 3.54 -11.55 34.08
CA SER A 204 4.20 -11.53 32.77
C SER A 204 3.37 -10.78 31.71
N SER A 205 4.04 -10.20 30.71
CA SER A 205 3.45 -9.45 29.61
C SER A 205 4.07 -9.90 28.29
N SER A 206 3.44 -9.62 27.19
CA SER A 206 3.98 -9.92 25.87
C SER A 206 5.15 -9.00 25.53
N ASP A 207 5.00 -7.70 25.82
CA ASP A 207 6.07 -6.71 25.75
C ASP A 207 5.80 -5.56 26.72
N ILE A 208 6.80 -4.68 26.87
CA ILE A 208 6.68 -3.41 27.59
C ILE A 208 6.99 -2.29 26.62
N THR A 209 6.17 -1.26 26.64
CA THR A 209 6.32 -0.09 25.76
C THR A 209 6.45 1.17 26.59
N PHE A 210 7.16 2.15 26.06
CA PHE A 210 7.31 3.46 26.70
C PHE A 210 7.65 4.55 25.69
N ASN A 211 7.52 5.80 26.12
CA ASN A 211 7.83 6.96 25.31
C ASN A 211 9.04 7.72 25.86
N VAL A 212 9.81 8.31 24.96
CA VAL A 212 10.96 9.17 25.29
C VAL A 212 10.84 10.46 24.47
N PRO A 213 10.50 11.60 25.11
CA PRO A 213 10.26 12.85 24.39
C PRO A 213 11.50 13.37 23.65
N SER A 214 12.71 13.22 24.24
CA SER A 214 13.96 13.65 23.61
C SER A 214 14.51 12.56 22.69
N LYS A 215 14.55 12.83 21.39
CA LYS A 215 15.11 11.89 20.40
C LYS A 215 16.62 11.69 20.54
N GLU A 216 17.31 12.66 21.11
CA GLU A 216 18.77 12.64 21.32
C GLU A 216 19.15 11.58 22.35
N GLU A 217 18.27 11.30 23.31
CA GLU A 217 18.49 10.30 24.36
C GLU A 217 18.14 8.88 23.94
N TRP A 218 17.52 8.68 22.77
CA TRP A 218 17.05 7.35 22.35
C TRP A 218 18.14 6.29 22.33
N GLN A 219 19.35 6.64 21.88
CA GLN A 219 20.47 5.69 21.84
C GLN A 219 20.96 5.34 23.23
N ASN A 220 21.09 6.34 24.13
CA ASN A 220 21.52 6.14 25.52
C ASN A 220 20.53 5.27 26.28
N ILE A 221 19.23 5.54 26.13
CA ILE A 221 18.18 4.74 26.79
C ILE A 221 18.16 3.31 26.26
N LYS A 222 18.32 3.13 24.94
CA LYS A 222 18.42 1.80 24.33
C LYS A 222 19.60 1.02 24.93
N LEU A 223 20.77 1.61 25.08
CA LEU A 223 21.95 1.00 25.68
C LEU A 223 21.70 0.64 27.13
N LYS A 224 21.20 1.57 27.95
CA LYS A 224 20.89 1.35 29.36
C LYS A 224 19.94 0.16 29.58
N ILE A 225 18.90 0.03 28.74
CA ILE A 225 17.97 -1.12 28.84
C ILE A 225 18.67 -2.43 28.47
N SER A 226 19.52 -2.41 27.45
CA SER A 226 20.28 -3.60 27.02
C SER A 226 21.30 -4.03 28.09
N GLU A 227 21.84 -3.10 28.86
CA GLU A 227 22.73 -3.38 30.02
C GLU A 227 21.95 -3.93 31.22
N LEU A 228 20.77 -3.35 31.49
CA LEU A 228 19.92 -3.81 32.59
C LEU A 228 19.34 -5.20 32.35
N PHE A 229 19.06 -5.56 31.11
CA PHE A 229 18.42 -6.81 30.72
C PHE A 229 19.13 -7.43 29.52
N TYR A 230 20.01 -8.38 29.78
CA TYR A 230 20.85 -9.06 28.77
C TYR A 230 20.03 -9.82 27.69
N ASP A 231 18.82 -10.26 28.04
CA ASP A 231 17.90 -11.00 27.18
C ASP A 231 16.79 -10.10 26.58
N ALA A 232 16.91 -8.77 26.75
CA ALA A 232 16.01 -7.79 26.15
C ALA A 232 16.40 -7.43 24.73
N LYS A 233 15.40 -7.36 23.86
CA LYS A 233 15.49 -6.73 22.53
C LYS A 233 14.69 -5.44 22.54
N VAL A 234 15.39 -4.34 22.40
CA VAL A 234 14.79 -3.00 22.36
C VAL A 234 14.60 -2.59 20.91
N ILE A 235 13.38 -2.35 20.53
CA ILE A 235 12.98 -1.96 19.18
C ILE A 235 12.46 -0.54 19.25
N THR A 236 13.02 0.36 18.43
CA THR A 236 12.58 1.74 18.36
C THR A 236 11.55 1.94 17.26
N LYS A 237 10.68 2.94 17.40
CA LYS A 237 9.73 3.37 16.38
C LYS A 237 10.39 3.63 15.02
N ASN A 238 11.61 4.18 15.01
CA ASN A 238 12.39 4.41 13.81
C ASN A 238 12.83 3.10 13.14
N GLU A 239 13.16 2.06 13.92
CA GLU A 239 13.50 0.73 13.37
C GLU A 239 12.29 0.07 12.76
N ILE A 240 11.13 0.15 13.40
CA ILE A 240 9.85 -0.35 12.85
C ILE A 240 9.54 0.35 11.52
N LYS A 241 9.65 1.68 11.49
CA LYS A 241 9.43 2.46 10.27
C LYS A 241 10.39 2.06 9.15
N ARG A 242 11.69 1.89 9.46
CA ARG A 242 12.69 1.44 8.46
C ARG A 242 12.39 0.04 7.94
N TYR A 243 12.04 -0.89 8.81
CA TYR A 243 11.69 -2.26 8.44
C TYR A 243 10.51 -2.30 7.45
N TYR A 244 9.41 -1.63 7.77
CA TYR A 244 8.25 -1.58 6.88
C TYR A 244 8.57 -0.87 5.57
N ASN A 245 9.25 0.27 5.61
CA ASN A 245 9.66 0.97 4.39
C ASN A 245 10.54 0.09 3.50
N SER A 246 11.49 -0.65 4.06
CA SER A 246 12.35 -1.54 3.26
C SER A 246 11.56 -2.68 2.61
N LEU A 247 10.62 -3.28 3.32
CA LEU A 247 9.76 -4.34 2.79
C LEU A 247 8.91 -3.86 1.59
N PHE A 248 8.27 -2.70 1.74
CA PHE A 248 7.40 -2.19 0.69
C PHE A 248 8.16 -1.56 -0.47
N ASN A 249 9.31 -0.92 -0.21
CA ASN A 249 10.18 -0.41 -1.25
C ASN A 249 10.78 -1.56 -2.08
N TYR A 250 11.14 -2.68 -1.46
CA TYR A 250 11.63 -3.85 -2.19
C TYR A 250 10.56 -4.42 -3.13
N LYS A 251 9.34 -4.65 -2.62
CA LYS A 251 8.23 -5.15 -3.44
C LYS A 251 7.87 -4.15 -4.55
N GLY A 252 7.74 -2.87 -4.23
CA GLY A 252 7.49 -1.80 -5.20
C GLY A 252 8.59 -1.67 -6.23
N GLY A 253 9.86 -1.80 -5.84
CA GLY A 253 11.03 -1.73 -6.70
C GLY A 253 11.10 -2.87 -7.72
N LEU A 254 10.74 -4.09 -7.34
CA LEU A 254 10.64 -5.23 -8.26
C LEU A 254 9.61 -4.97 -9.37
N PHE A 255 8.42 -4.49 -9.02
CA PHE A 255 7.41 -4.12 -10.01
C PHE A 255 7.87 -2.98 -10.90
N LEU A 256 8.53 -1.95 -10.34
CA LEU A 256 9.09 -0.85 -11.11
C LEU A 256 10.12 -1.33 -12.13
N MET A 257 11.01 -2.26 -11.76
CA MET A 257 11.96 -2.86 -12.72
C MET A 257 11.26 -3.59 -13.85
N LEU A 258 10.27 -4.43 -13.54
CA LEU A 258 9.49 -5.14 -14.55
C LEU A 258 8.79 -4.17 -15.51
N PHE A 259 8.22 -3.09 -14.96
CA PHE A 259 7.57 -2.08 -15.78
C PHE A 259 8.55 -1.27 -16.63
N LEU A 260 9.73 -0.94 -16.14
CA LEU A 260 10.77 -0.29 -16.94
C LEU A 260 11.21 -1.16 -18.12
N VAL A 261 11.38 -2.46 -17.93
CA VAL A 261 11.70 -3.38 -19.02
C VAL A 261 10.55 -3.44 -20.02
N THR A 262 9.31 -3.58 -19.55
CA THR A 262 8.11 -3.63 -20.42
C THR A 262 7.95 -2.31 -21.20
N LEU A 263 8.13 -1.18 -20.54
CA LEU A 263 8.03 0.14 -21.14
C LEU A 263 9.15 0.39 -22.16
N SER A 264 10.38 -0.03 -21.86
CA SER A 264 11.50 0.06 -22.79
C SER A 264 11.24 -0.82 -24.03
N THR A 265 10.75 -2.03 -23.83
CA THR A 265 10.37 -2.93 -24.93
C THR A 265 9.24 -2.32 -25.77
N PHE A 266 8.22 -1.73 -25.16
CA PHE A 266 7.16 -1.02 -25.85
C PHE A 266 7.71 0.19 -26.64
N GLY A 267 8.60 0.97 -26.04
CA GLY A 267 9.27 2.08 -26.72
C GLY A 267 10.08 1.63 -27.95
N LEU A 268 10.80 0.52 -27.84
CA LEU A 268 11.53 -0.07 -28.97
C LEU A 268 10.59 -0.57 -30.08
N ILE A 269 9.48 -1.22 -29.72
CA ILE A 269 8.46 -1.66 -30.70
C ILE A 269 7.88 -0.46 -31.43
N LEU A 270 7.52 0.61 -30.70
CA LEU A 270 7.04 1.86 -31.33
C LEU A 270 8.10 2.49 -32.22
N TYR A 271 9.33 2.61 -31.74
CA TYR A 271 10.45 3.14 -32.52
C TYR A 271 10.64 2.35 -33.81
N HIS A 272 10.67 1.04 -33.75
CA HIS A 272 10.77 0.17 -34.93
C HIS A 272 9.60 0.34 -35.89
N ARG A 273 8.37 0.40 -35.36
CA ARG A 273 7.17 0.62 -36.16
C ARG A 273 7.20 1.94 -36.91
N TYR A 274 7.60 3.03 -36.27
CA TYR A 274 7.68 4.34 -36.90
C TYR A 274 8.94 4.47 -37.82
N SER A 275 10.01 3.77 -37.49
CA SER A 275 11.22 3.73 -38.31
C SER A 275 11.01 2.95 -39.64
N LEU A 276 10.22 1.89 -39.58
CA LEU A 276 9.76 1.09 -40.73
C LEU A 276 8.45 1.69 -41.31
N ALA A 277 8.26 3.00 -41.18
CA ALA A 277 7.04 3.66 -41.62
C ALA A 277 6.59 3.12 -43.01
N ASN A 278 5.35 2.65 -43.06
CA ASN A 278 4.76 2.10 -44.29
C ASN A 278 4.95 3.11 -45.41
N LEU A 279 5.13 2.61 -46.65
CA LEU A 279 5.22 3.45 -47.87
C LEU A 279 4.15 4.55 -47.92
N SER A 280 2.96 4.29 -47.35
CA SER A 280 1.89 5.27 -47.21
C SER A 280 2.22 6.44 -46.31
N GLU A 281 2.86 6.22 -45.16
CA GLU A 281 3.23 7.31 -44.22
C GLU A 281 4.40 8.14 -44.76
N ARG A 282 5.36 7.49 -45.40
CA ARG A 282 6.46 8.19 -46.10
C ARG A 282 5.94 9.05 -47.24
N LYS A 283 5.00 8.52 -48.06
CA LYS A 283 4.32 9.26 -49.10
C LYS A 283 3.53 10.45 -48.55
N GLU A 284 2.80 10.26 -47.42
CA GLU A 284 2.07 11.35 -46.77
C GLU A 284 3.02 12.48 -46.34
N ILE A 285 4.14 12.16 -45.69
CA ILE A 285 5.14 13.19 -45.32
C ILE A 285 5.76 13.84 -46.54
N ALA A 286 6.06 13.08 -47.60
CA ALA A 286 6.63 13.62 -48.85
C ALA A 286 5.65 14.55 -49.54
N ILE A 287 4.35 14.22 -49.58
CA ILE A 287 3.30 15.09 -50.15
C ILE A 287 3.19 16.39 -49.33
N LEU A 288 3.14 16.29 -47.98
CA LEU A 288 3.08 17.49 -47.12
C LEU A 288 4.28 18.41 -47.35
N ARG A 289 5.47 17.84 -47.54
CA ARG A 289 6.66 18.63 -47.91
C ARG A 289 6.58 19.24 -49.30
N ALA A 290 6.03 18.52 -50.27
CA ALA A 290 5.87 19.00 -51.64
C ALA A 290 4.90 20.19 -51.73
N ILE A 291 3.89 20.26 -50.86
CA ILE A 291 2.94 21.37 -50.78
C ILE A 291 3.41 22.51 -49.86
N GLY A 292 4.67 22.45 -49.38
CA GLY A 292 5.31 23.57 -48.68
C GLY A 292 5.36 23.47 -47.16
N TRP A 293 4.99 22.34 -46.54
CA TRP A 293 5.14 22.17 -45.09
C TRP A 293 6.61 22.08 -44.72
N SER A 294 7.00 22.83 -43.67
CA SER A 294 8.32 22.74 -43.11
C SER A 294 8.48 21.46 -42.29
N ILE A 295 9.73 21.03 -42.04
CA ILE A 295 10.03 19.91 -41.17
C ILE A 295 9.42 20.16 -39.78
N LYS A 296 9.49 21.41 -39.28
CA LYS A 296 8.93 21.83 -38.03
C LYS A 296 7.41 21.64 -37.95
N ASP A 297 6.70 21.95 -39.02
CA ASP A 297 5.23 21.80 -39.09
C ASP A 297 4.84 20.32 -39.02
N ILE A 298 5.56 19.45 -39.70
CA ILE A 298 5.35 18.00 -39.71
C ILE A 298 5.59 17.43 -38.32
N LEU A 299 6.71 17.81 -37.67
CA LEU A 299 7.01 17.37 -36.30
C LEU A 299 5.98 17.84 -35.29
N THR A 300 5.53 19.10 -35.42
CA THR A 300 4.48 19.67 -34.56
C THR A 300 3.15 18.93 -34.75
N PHE A 301 2.81 18.62 -36.00
CA PHE A 301 1.60 17.85 -36.33
C PHE A 301 1.65 16.45 -35.65
N LYS A 302 2.74 15.72 -35.83
CA LYS A 302 2.92 14.39 -35.26
C LYS A 302 3.04 14.41 -33.74
N PHE A 303 3.64 15.45 -33.18
CA PHE A 303 3.67 15.69 -31.75
C PHE A 303 2.26 15.88 -31.18
N LEU A 304 1.44 16.71 -31.79
CA LEU A 304 0.06 16.93 -31.35
C LEU A 304 -0.81 15.67 -31.50
N GLU A 305 -0.66 14.95 -32.62
CA GLU A 305 -1.31 13.65 -32.81
C GLU A 305 -0.96 12.67 -31.68
N GLY A 306 0.34 12.54 -31.38
CA GLY A 306 0.83 11.67 -30.30
C GLY A 306 0.38 12.12 -28.92
N ILE A 307 0.45 13.42 -28.63
CA ILE A 307 0.09 13.93 -27.30
C ILE A 307 -1.41 13.77 -27.01
N MET A 308 -2.27 13.96 -28.01
CA MET A 308 -3.71 13.72 -27.88
C MET A 308 -4.00 12.25 -27.54
N LEU A 309 -3.36 11.33 -28.26
CA LEU A 309 -3.51 9.90 -27.99
C LEU A 309 -2.99 9.53 -26.60
N PHE A 310 -1.86 10.11 -26.22
CA PHE A 310 -1.26 9.91 -24.89
C PHE A 310 -2.19 10.39 -23.77
N PHE A 311 -2.73 11.61 -23.86
CA PHE A 311 -3.64 12.15 -22.85
C PHE A 311 -4.90 11.31 -22.68
N VAL A 312 -5.50 10.85 -23.78
CA VAL A 312 -6.67 9.97 -23.73
C VAL A 312 -6.30 8.64 -23.04
N SER A 313 -5.21 8.00 -23.49
CA SER A 313 -4.75 6.73 -22.89
C SER A 313 -4.37 6.88 -21.43
N PHE A 314 -3.72 7.99 -21.06
CA PHE A 314 -3.35 8.31 -19.70
C PHE A 314 -4.57 8.48 -18.81
N SER A 315 -5.52 9.31 -19.22
CA SER A 315 -6.74 9.57 -18.43
C SER A 315 -7.55 8.30 -18.19
N PHE A 316 -7.77 7.50 -19.23
CA PHE A 316 -8.48 6.22 -19.09
C PHE A 316 -7.68 5.19 -18.28
N GLY A 317 -6.37 5.08 -18.51
CA GLY A 317 -5.51 4.16 -17.75
C GLY A 317 -5.50 4.46 -16.26
N VAL A 318 -5.33 5.74 -15.88
CA VAL A 318 -5.38 6.17 -14.48
C VAL A 318 -6.77 6.00 -13.87
N ALA A 319 -7.84 6.33 -14.61
CA ALA A 319 -9.21 6.15 -14.13
C ALA A 319 -9.56 4.68 -13.87
N LEU A 320 -9.14 3.77 -14.77
CA LEU A 320 -9.30 2.33 -14.58
C LEU A 320 -8.49 1.82 -13.39
N ALA A 321 -7.25 2.31 -13.21
CA ALA A 321 -6.42 1.96 -12.06
C ALA A 321 -7.05 2.43 -10.75
N TYR A 322 -7.60 3.62 -10.72
CA TYR A 322 -8.32 4.16 -9.58
C TYR A 322 -9.52 3.27 -9.22
N GLY A 323 -10.34 2.92 -10.20
CA GLY A 323 -11.47 2.00 -10.02
C GLY A 323 -11.03 0.61 -9.52
N TYR A 324 -9.99 0.04 -10.13
CA TYR A 324 -9.47 -1.27 -9.75
C TYR A 324 -8.93 -1.30 -8.31
N VAL A 325 -8.21 -0.26 -7.89
CA VAL A 325 -7.59 -0.24 -6.55
C VAL A 325 -8.61 0.12 -5.46
N PHE A 326 -9.36 1.20 -5.65
CA PHE A 326 -10.18 1.75 -4.56
C PHE A 326 -11.61 1.21 -4.51
N TYR A 327 -12.17 0.78 -5.65
CA TYR A 327 -13.50 0.15 -5.65
C TYR A 327 -13.43 -1.38 -5.57
N LEU A 328 -12.55 -2.01 -6.36
CA LEU A 328 -12.42 -3.47 -6.40
C LEU A 328 -11.45 -4.01 -5.35
N GLY A 329 -10.67 -3.14 -4.67
CA GLY A 329 -9.69 -3.55 -3.65
C GLY A 329 -8.48 -4.30 -4.20
N ALA A 330 -8.12 -4.08 -5.47
CA ALA A 330 -6.96 -4.66 -6.15
C ALA A 330 -6.76 -6.16 -5.86
N PRO A 331 -7.70 -7.06 -6.21
CA PRO A 331 -7.75 -8.44 -5.72
C PRO A 331 -6.46 -9.25 -5.99
N ILE A 332 -5.76 -9.02 -7.10
CA ILE A 332 -4.51 -9.70 -7.44
C ILE A 332 -3.31 -9.04 -6.71
N LEU A 333 -3.20 -7.72 -6.79
CA LEU A 333 -2.08 -6.99 -6.20
C LEU A 333 -2.09 -7.02 -4.67
N LYS A 334 -3.26 -7.03 -4.07
CA LYS A 334 -3.45 -7.16 -2.63
C LYS A 334 -2.68 -8.35 -2.06
N ASP A 335 -2.87 -9.54 -2.62
CA ASP A 335 -2.26 -10.77 -2.12
C ASP A 335 -0.73 -10.76 -2.29
N ILE A 336 -0.24 -10.11 -3.35
CA ILE A 336 1.20 -9.97 -3.60
C ILE A 336 1.84 -9.00 -2.59
N PHE A 337 1.19 -7.86 -2.32
CA PHE A 337 1.74 -6.83 -1.42
C PHE A 337 1.58 -7.19 0.06
N LEU A 338 0.40 -7.65 0.47
CA LEU A 338 0.07 -7.93 1.87
C LEU A 338 0.35 -9.37 2.29
N GLY A 339 0.55 -10.27 1.33
CA GLY A 339 0.56 -11.70 1.55
C GLY A 339 -0.88 -12.25 1.60
N SER A 340 -1.01 -13.57 1.49
CA SER A 340 -2.30 -14.22 1.73
C SER A 340 -2.63 -14.12 3.21
N SER A 341 -3.49 -13.19 3.61
CA SER A 341 -4.06 -13.24 4.95
C SER A 341 -4.96 -14.47 5.02
N ASN A 342 -4.78 -15.27 6.07
CA ASN A 342 -5.56 -16.50 6.26
C ASN A 342 -7.07 -16.23 6.47
N LEU A 343 -7.45 -14.99 6.71
CA LEU A 343 -8.83 -14.54 6.81
C LEU A 343 -9.24 -13.83 5.52
N LYS A 344 -10.15 -14.41 4.74
CA LYS A 344 -10.66 -13.83 3.49
C LYS A 344 -11.27 -12.45 3.72
N ASN A 345 -10.64 -11.41 3.16
CA ASN A 345 -11.10 -10.04 3.38
C ASN A 345 -11.06 -9.17 2.14
N VAL A 346 -12.07 -8.32 2.06
CA VAL A 346 -12.04 -7.15 1.20
C VAL A 346 -11.25 -6.08 1.94
N VAL A 347 -9.98 -5.93 1.62
CA VAL A 347 -9.18 -4.81 2.10
C VAL A 347 -9.62 -3.58 1.31
N HIS A 348 -10.10 -2.57 2.00
CA HIS A 348 -10.32 -1.25 1.41
C HIS A 348 -9.03 -0.46 1.56
N PHE A 349 -8.43 -0.12 0.42
CA PHE A 349 -7.30 0.80 0.41
C PHE A 349 -7.79 2.23 0.65
N GLU A 350 -7.10 2.96 1.52
CA GLU A 350 -7.35 4.40 1.66
C GLU A 350 -6.96 5.12 0.36
N VAL A 351 -7.79 6.07 -0.05
CA VAL A 351 -7.51 6.86 -1.24
C VAL A 351 -6.31 7.77 -0.96
N ALA A 352 -5.15 7.35 -1.45
CA ALA A 352 -3.89 8.08 -1.35
C ALA A 352 -3.34 8.30 -2.77
N VAL A 353 -3.86 9.32 -3.44
CA VAL A 353 -3.40 9.72 -4.78
C VAL A 353 -2.66 11.04 -4.64
N ASP A 354 -1.34 10.96 -4.65
CA ASP A 354 -0.48 12.15 -4.60
C ASP A 354 -0.23 12.69 -6.01
N PHE A 355 -0.22 14.02 -6.14
CA PHE A 355 0.14 14.70 -7.38
C PHE A 355 1.51 14.27 -7.91
N THR A 356 2.48 14.06 -7.01
CA THR A 356 3.83 13.59 -7.36
C THR A 356 3.81 12.21 -8.02
N THR A 357 2.95 11.31 -7.57
CA THR A 357 2.76 9.98 -8.17
C THR A 357 2.19 10.10 -9.58
N LEU A 358 1.14 10.90 -9.77
CA LEU A 358 0.54 11.13 -11.09
C LEU A 358 1.52 11.79 -12.06
N LEU A 359 2.26 12.80 -11.61
CA LEU A 359 3.28 13.47 -12.41
C LEU A 359 4.41 12.50 -12.81
N SER A 360 4.85 11.64 -11.91
CA SER A 360 5.88 10.63 -12.18
C SER A 360 5.44 9.65 -13.26
N ILE A 361 4.19 9.16 -13.20
CA ILE A 361 3.61 8.27 -14.22
C ILE A 361 3.52 9.02 -15.56
N PHE A 362 3.03 10.27 -15.54
CA PHE A 362 2.90 11.09 -16.73
C PHE A 362 4.23 11.32 -17.42
N LEU A 363 5.27 11.71 -16.69
CA LEU A 363 6.61 11.92 -17.23
C LEU A 363 7.25 10.63 -17.73
N LEU A 364 7.13 9.54 -16.97
CA LEU A 364 7.70 8.24 -17.33
C LEU A 364 7.17 7.75 -18.68
N PHE A 365 5.85 7.75 -18.85
CA PHE A 365 5.24 7.29 -20.08
C PHE A 365 5.29 8.33 -21.21
N GLY A 366 5.05 9.60 -20.89
CA GLY A 366 4.97 10.68 -21.87
C GLY A 366 6.27 10.91 -22.60
N VAL A 367 7.39 11.01 -21.86
CA VAL A 367 8.71 11.26 -22.46
C VAL A 367 9.12 10.12 -23.37
N LEU A 368 9.01 8.87 -22.91
CA LEU A 368 9.38 7.69 -23.71
C LEU A 368 8.49 7.51 -24.93
N TYR A 369 7.18 7.69 -24.79
CA TYR A 369 6.21 7.59 -25.88
C TYR A 369 6.48 8.63 -26.95
N ILE A 370 6.60 9.90 -26.56
CA ILE A 370 6.84 11.01 -27.50
C ILE A 370 8.20 10.86 -28.20
N ALA A 371 9.26 10.48 -27.47
CA ALA A 371 10.57 10.25 -28.05
C ALA A 371 10.54 9.12 -29.09
N SER A 372 9.83 8.03 -28.80
CA SER A 372 9.69 6.88 -29.71
C SER A 372 8.95 7.23 -31.03
N ILE A 373 8.14 8.27 -31.03
CA ILE A 373 7.43 8.76 -32.23
C ILE A 373 8.26 9.81 -32.97
N LEU A 374 8.76 10.82 -32.26
CA LEU A 374 9.37 11.99 -32.90
C LEU A 374 10.73 11.67 -33.53
N ILE A 375 11.55 10.82 -32.91
CA ILE A 375 12.88 10.51 -33.41
C ILE A 375 12.82 9.86 -34.80
N PRO A 376 12.02 8.80 -35.06
CA PRO A 376 11.91 8.22 -36.40
C PRO A 376 11.30 9.19 -37.43
N ILE A 377 10.26 9.92 -37.01
CA ILE A 377 9.57 10.87 -37.92
C ILE A 377 10.52 11.99 -38.34
N TRP A 378 11.33 12.51 -37.42
CA TRP A 378 12.35 13.51 -37.75
C TRP A 378 13.34 12.97 -38.77
N ARG A 379 13.82 11.72 -38.64
CA ARG A 379 14.70 11.09 -39.63
C ARG A 379 14.05 11.00 -41.01
N ILE A 380 12.78 10.65 -41.09
CA ILE A 380 12.05 10.58 -42.37
C ILE A 380 11.85 11.99 -42.96
N ALA A 381 11.52 12.96 -42.13
CA ALA A 381 11.25 14.34 -42.57
C ALA A 381 12.48 15.06 -43.14
N ILE A 382 13.69 14.69 -42.75
CA ILE A 382 14.95 15.25 -43.28
C ILE A 382 15.40 14.59 -44.61
N THR A 383 14.86 13.40 -44.96
CA THR A 383 15.21 12.74 -46.23
C THR A 383 14.60 13.48 -47.44
N ASN A 384 15.29 13.37 -48.58
CA ASN A 384 14.88 14.07 -49.78
C ASN A 384 13.49 13.57 -50.27
N PRO A 385 12.49 14.43 -50.57
CA PRO A 385 11.16 14.00 -51.00
C PRO A 385 11.15 13.03 -52.18
N LYS A 386 12.11 13.17 -53.12
CA LYS A 386 12.29 12.26 -54.27
C LYS A 386 12.67 10.85 -53.87
N GLU A 387 13.48 10.67 -52.81
CA GLU A 387 13.86 9.36 -52.31
C GLU A 387 12.79 8.73 -51.39
N ALA A 388 11.99 9.57 -50.76
CA ALA A 388 10.89 9.12 -49.90
C ALA A 388 9.65 8.63 -50.69
N MET A 389 9.56 8.97 -51.98
CA MET A 389 8.48 8.54 -52.89
C MET A 389 8.80 7.25 -53.67
N LYS A 390 10.04 6.81 -53.71
CA LYS A 390 10.45 5.51 -54.25
C LYS A 390 10.21 4.43 -53.21
#